data_a527c418dd1bcba75cc0ad80fb38bebd
#
_entry.id   a527c418dd1bcba75cc0ad80fb38bebd
#
_cell.length_a   1.000
_cell.length_b   1.000
_cell.length_c   1.000
_cell.angle_alpha   90.00
_cell.angle_beta   90.00
_cell.angle_gamma   90.00
#
_symmetry.space_group_name_H-M   'P 1'
#
loop_
_entity.id
_entity.type
_entity.pdbx_description
1 polymer ?
#
loop_
_entity_poly.entity_id
_entity_poly.type
_entity_poly.pdbx_seq_one_letter_code
_entity_poly.pdbx_strand_id
1 'polypeptide(L)'
;MKILEMDHFVLTTQNLEACLRFYTEMLGMEQKETNGRFILRFGAQKINIHTRPAEFLPAAEHPVAGSLDLCFEIEDDIEAVLAELKSKNAQLVTGIVERNGAKGKMRSIYLRDPDGNLIEIASYH
;
A
#
# COMPACT_ATOMS: atom_id res chain seq x y z
N MET A 1 -27.05 -7.04 4.31
CA MET A 1 -25.76 -7.71 4.11
C MET A 1 -24.83 -7.38 5.26
N LYS A 2 -23.82 -8.21 5.48
CA LYS A 2 -22.80 -7.96 6.50
C LYS A 2 -21.43 -8.03 5.85
N ILE A 3 -20.76 -6.89 5.76
CA ILE A 3 -19.40 -6.83 5.20
C ILE A 3 -18.43 -7.31 6.27
N LEU A 4 -17.57 -8.27 5.93
CA LEU A 4 -16.57 -8.83 6.85
C LEU A 4 -15.28 -8.03 6.83
N GLU A 5 -14.73 -7.81 5.64
CA GLU A 5 -13.46 -7.11 5.45
C GLU A 5 -13.28 -6.73 3.99
N MET A 6 -12.25 -5.99 3.68
CA MET A 6 -11.86 -5.74 2.31
C MET A 6 -11.05 -6.96 1.81
N ASP A 7 -11.46 -7.56 0.67
CA ASP A 7 -10.74 -8.69 0.07
C ASP A 7 -9.53 -8.21 -0.73
N HIS A 8 -9.76 -7.30 -1.65
CA HIS A 8 -8.69 -6.72 -2.48
C HIS A 8 -9.13 -5.36 -3.03
N PHE A 9 -8.18 -4.63 -3.55
CA PHE A 9 -8.43 -3.42 -4.31
C PHE A 9 -7.48 -3.37 -5.51
N VAL A 10 -7.72 -2.44 -6.42
CA VAL A 10 -6.93 -2.28 -7.64
C VAL A 10 -6.06 -1.03 -7.52
N LEU A 11 -4.78 -1.19 -7.85
CA LEU A 11 -3.85 -0.09 -7.95
C LEU A 11 -3.38 0.02 -9.39
N THR A 12 -3.58 1.19 -10.00
CA THR A 12 -3.09 1.48 -11.33
C THR A 12 -1.70 2.11 -11.22
N THR A 13 -0.73 1.59 -11.96
CA THR A 13 0.63 2.12 -11.95
C THR A 13 1.06 2.56 -13.34
N GLN A 14 1.91 3.58 -13.40
CA GLN A 14 2.56 4.03 -14.63
C GLN A 14 3.92 3.37 -14.81
N ASN A 15 4.43 2.68 -13.79
CA ASN A 15 5.74 2.02 -13.82
C ASN A 15 5.65 0.72 -13.01
N LEU A 16 5.36 -0.37 -13.71
CA LEU A 16 5.16 -1.67 -13.07
C LEU A 16 6.37 -2.12 -12.25
N GLU A 17 7.57 -2.00 -12.81
CA GLU A 17 8.79 -2.44 -12.12
C GLU A 17 9.01 -1.67 -10.82
N ALA A 18 8.91 -0.35 -10.85
CA ALA A 18 9.07 0.48 -9.66
C ALA A 18 7.97 0.20 -8.62
N CYS A 19 6.72 0.01 -9.07
CA CYS A 19 5.60 -0.32 -8.21
C CYS A 19 5.84 -1.63 -7.47
N LEU A 20 6.16 -2.70 -8.20
CA LEU A 20 6.40 -4.01 -7.60
C LEU A 20 7.59 -3.98 -6.65
N ARG A 21 8.66 -3.29 -7.01
CA ARG A 21 9.84 -3.16 -6.15
C ARG A 21 9.50 -2.44 -4.84
N PHE A 22 8.73 -1.36 -4.91
CA PHE A 22 8.34 -0.61 -3.71
C PHE A 22 7.56 -1.49 -2.75
N TYR A 23 6.51 -2.13 -3.22
CA TYR A 23 5.63 -2.91 -2.34
C TYR A 23 6.29 -4.19 -1.82
N THR A 24 7.22 -4.77 -2.57
CA THR A 24 7.95 -5.96 -2.10
C THR A 24 9.14 -5.61 -1.23
N GLU A 25 10.05 -4.76 -1.70
CA GLU A 25 11.29 -4.44 -0.99
C GLU A 25 11.08 -3.45 0.16
N MET A 26 10.23 -2.44 -0.04
CA MET A 26 9.99 -1.43 0.99
C MET A 26 8.97 -1.92 2.02
N LEU A 27 7.84 -2.49 1.57
CA LEU A 27 6.74 -2.86 2.45
C LEU A 27 6.64 -4.36 2.76
N GLY A 28 7.48 -5.19 2.15
CA GLY A 28 7.52 -6.62 2.48
C GLY A 28 6.37 -7.46 1.93
N MET A 29 5.65 -6.98 0.92
CA MET A 29 4.58 -7.77 0.31
C MET A 29 5.14 -8.86 -0.60
N GLU A 30 4.33 -9.89 -0.85
CA GLU A 30 4.68 -10.98 -1.75
C GLU A 30 4.10 -10.74 -3.14
N GLN A 31 4.94 -10.79 -4.16
CA GLN A 31 4.55 -10.61 -5.55
C GLN A 31 4.19 -11.94 -6.18
N LYS A 32 3.10 -11.96 -6.97
CA LYS A 32 2.71 -13.10 -7.79
C LYS A 32 2.29 -12.63 -9.17
N GLU A 33 2.49 -13.47 -10.17
CA GLU A 33 2.07 -13.23 -11.54
C GLU A 33 1.28 -14.44 -12.05
N THR A 34 0.15 -14.20 -12.70
CA THR A 34 -0.65 -15.26 -13.33
C THR A 34 -1.22 -14.71 -14.63
N ASN A 35 -0.83 -15.31 -15.78
CA ASN A 35 -1.31 -14.93 -17.10
C ASN A 35 -1.14 -13.43 -17.39
N GLY A 36 0.03 -12.88 -17.05
CA GLY A 36 0.34 -11.48 -17.27
C GLY A 36 -0.31 -10.52 -16.30
N ARG A 37 -1.02 -11.02 -15.30
CA ARG A 37 -1.61 -10.22 -14.24
C ARG A 37 -0.76 -10.28 -13.00
N PHE A 38 -0.44 -9.12 -12.44
CA PHE A 38 0.40 -9.00 -11.25
C PHE A 38 -0.45 -8.72 -10.03
N ILE A 39 -0.14 -9.38 -8.91
CA ILE A 39 -0.77 -9.13 -7.63
C ILE A 39 0.29 -9.00 -6.54
N LEU A 40 -0.05 -8.26 -5.50
CA LEU A 40 0.75 -8.13 -4.28
C LEU A 40 -0.07 -8.65 -3.12
N ARG A 41 0.49 -9.60 -2.35
CA ARG A 41 -0.20 -10.21 -1.21
C ARG A 41 0.36 -9.68 0.10
N PHE A 42 -0.54 -9.43 1.04
CA PHE A 42 -0.20 -9.08 2.42
C PHE A 42 -1.34 -9.55 3.33
N GLY A 43 -1.00 -10.13 4.48
CA GLY A 43 -2.02 -10.68 5.38
C GLY A 43 -2.94 -11.64 4.62
N ALA A 44 -4.25 -11.46 4.76
CA ALA A 44 -5.27 -12.23 4.04
C ALA A 44 -5.83 -11.47 2.84
N GLN A 45 -5.16 -10.42 2.40
CA GLN A 45 -5.62 -9.51 1.36
C GLN A 45 -4.64 -9.42 0.21
N LYS A 46 -5.01 -8.76 -0.86
CA LYS A 46 -4.13 -8.54 -2.00
C LYS A 46 -4.43 -7.21 -2.68
N ILE A 47 -3.47 -6.77 -3.49
CA ILE A 47 -3.62 -5.65 -4.42
C ILE A 47 -3.51 -6.23 -5.82
N ASN A 48 -4.51 -5.98 -6.67
CA ASN A 48 -4.42 -6.28 -8.09
C ASN A 48 -3.79 -5.09 -8.80
N ILE A 49 -2.76 -5.33 -9.61
CA ILE A 49 -2.04 -4.25 -10.29
C ILE A 49 -2.53 -4.12 -11.73
N HIS A 50 -2.92 -2.91 -12.12
CA HIS A 50 -3.20 -2.55 -13.51
C HIS A 50 -2.07 -1.64 -14.00
N THR A 51 -1.58 -1.91 -15.22
CA THR A 51 -0.46 -1.18 -15.80
C THR A 51 -0.89 0.02 -16.63
N ARG A 52 -2.21 0.22 -16.75
CA ARG A 52 -2.84 1.38 -17.40
C ARG A 52 -4.27 1.49 -16.91
N PRO A 53 -4.89 2.69 -17.02
CA PRO A 53 -6.29 2.86 -16.60
C PRO A 53 -7.21 1.86 -17.30
N ALA A 54 -8.05 1.20 -16.50
CA ALA A 54 -9.03 0.22 -16.98
C ALA A 54 -8.41 -0.91 -17.82
N GLU A 55 -7.23 -1.38 -17.43
CA GLU A 55 -6.57 -2.50 -18.14
C GLU A 55 -7.45 -3.74 -18.19
N PHE A 56 -8.15 -4.03 -17.11
CA PHE A 56 -9.09 -5.14 -17.00
C PHE A 56 -10.45 -4.61 -16.57
N LEU A 57 -11.52 -5.04 -17.27
CA LEU A 57 -12.88 -4.59 -16.99
C LEU A 57 -13.66 -5.65 -16.20
N PRO A 58 -14.61 -5.27 -15.35
CA PRO A 58 -15.01 -3.88 -15.04
C PRO A 58 -13.95 -3.13 -14.23
N ALA A 59 -13.92 -1.81 -14.35
CA ALA A 59 -12.95 -0.96 -13.69
C ALA A 59 -13.63 0.21 -12.98
N ALA A 60 -12.88 0.91 -12.13
CA ALA A 60 -13.37 2.13 -11.51
C ALA A 60 -13.66 3.21 -12.57
N GLU A 61 -14.52 4.16 -12.24
CA GLU A 61 -14.84 5.26 -13.16
C GLU A 61 -13.63 6.16 -13.40
N HIS A 62 -12.79 6.38 -12.39
CA HIS A 62 -11.59 7.22 -12.48
C HIS A 62 -10.35 6.42 -12.02
N PRO A 63 -9.92 5.43 -12.82
CA PRO A 63 -8.83 4.52 -12.41
C PRO A 63 -7.46 5.11 -12.76
N VAL A 64 -7.11 6.23 -12.14
CA VAL A 64 -5.87 6.93 -12.43
C VAL A 64 -4.77 6.57 -11.43
N ALA A 65 -3.51 6.56 -11.89
CA ALA A 65 -2.36 6.33 -11.04
C ALA A 65 -2.18 7.50 -10.07
N GLY A 66 -1.75 7.20 -8.83
CA GLY A 66 -1.44 8.22 -7.85
C GLY A 66 -2.64 8.81 -7.12
N SER A 67 -3.82 8.21 -7.25
CA SER A 67 -5.04 8.71 -6.62
C SER A 67 -5.39 8.04 -5.30
N LEU A 68 -4.61 7.04 -4.87
CA LEU A 68 -4.94 6.28 -3.66
C LEU A 68 -4.32 6.91 -2.41
N ASP A 69 -5.05 6.76 -1.32
CA ASP A 69 -4.65 7.16 0.02
C ASP A 69 -4.97 5.95 0.91
N LEU A 70 -3.93 5.22 1.32
CA LEU A 70 -4.08 3.90 1.93
C LEU A 70 -3.40 3.85 3.28
N CYS A 71 -4.01 3.12 4.22
CA CYS A 71 -3.40 2.86 5.52
C CYS A 71 -3.25 1.34 5.71
N PHE A 72 -2.02 0.91 5.97
CA PHE A 72 -1.70 -0.48 6.31
C PHE A 72 -1.36 -0.58 7.78
N GLU A 73 -2.04 -1.48 8.48
CA GLU A 73 -1.74 -1.78 9.87
C GLU A 73 -0.58 -2.77 9.95
N ILE A 74 0.37 -2.51 10.85
CA ILE A 74 1.51 -3.40 11.09
C ILE A 74 1.51 -3.90 12.53
N GLU A 75 2.16 -5.04 12.76
CA GLU A 75 2.38 -5.59 14.10
C GLU A 75 3.67 -5.07 14.73
N ASP A 76 4.62 -4.65 13.89
CA ASP A 76 5.96 -4.26 14.30
C ASP A 76 5.96 -2.98 15.15
N ASP A 77 7.07 -2.76 15.84
CA ASP A 77 7.32 -1.51 16.54
C ASP A 77 7.52 -0.37 15.54
N ILE A 78 6.73 0.69 15.67
CA ILE A 78 6.73 1.78 14.69
C ILE A 78 8.08 2.51 14.62
N GLU A 79 8.80 2.61 15.75
CA GLU A 79 10.15 3.21 15.76
C GLU A 79 11.13 2.38 14.93
N ALA A 80 11.06 1.06 15.07
CA ALA A 80 11.91 0.15 14.30
C ALA A 80 11.59 0.23 12.81
N VAL A 81 10.32 0.33 12.47
CA VAL A 81 9.88 0.46 11.07
C VAL A 81 10.33 1.80 10.49
N LEU A 82 10.26 2.88 11.25
CA LEU A 82 10.77 4.18 10.80
C LEU A 82 12.27 4.09 10.47
N ALA A 83 13.05 3.45 11.35
CA ALA A 83 14.48 3.26 11.12
C ALA A 83 14.73 2.41 9.86
N GLU A 84 13.97 1.35 9.66
CA GLU A 84 14.06 0.51 8.47
C GLU A 84 13.76 1.31 7.19
N LEU A 85 12.67 2.07 7.18
CA LEU A 85 12.29 2.89 6.04
C LEU A 85 13.37 3.93 5.71
N LYS A 86 13.93 4.57 6.72
CA LYS A 86 15.03 5.52 6.53
C LYS A 86 16.26 4.84 5.94
N SER A 87 16.59 3.64 6.42
CA SER A 87 17.76 2.89 5.91
C SER A 87 17.58 2.49 4.45
N LYS A 88 16.35 2.37 3.99
CA LYS A 88 16.01 2.05 2.59
C LYS A 88 15.78 3.30 1.74
N ASN A 89 16.06 4.47 2.27
CA ASN A 89 15.86 5.76 1.60
C ASN A 89 14.43 6.01 1.16
N ALA A 90 13.46 5.60 2.00
CA ALA A 90 12.05 5.82 1.73
C ALA A 90 11.76 7.32 1.63
N GLN A 91 10.85 7.67 0.71
CA GLN A 91 10.42 9.05 0.52
C GLN A 91 9.35 9.38 1.56
N LEU A 92 9.78 9.77 2.75
CA LEU A 92 8.89 10.05 3.88
C LEU A 92 8.20 11.41 3.70
N VAL A 93 6.90 11.43 4.01
CA VAL A 93 6.10 12.67 4.10
C VAL A 93 6.12 13.17 5.53
N THR A 94 6.00 12.25 6.50
CA THR A 94 6.09 12.58 7.94
C THR A 94 6.96 11.55 8.66
N GLY A 95 7.44 11.92 9.84
CA GLY A 95 7.89 10.95 10.82
C GLY A 95 6.68 10.35 11.54
N ILE A 96 6.87 9.87 12.78
CA ILE A 96 5.79 9.27 13.55
C ILE A 96 4.83 10.36 14.04
N VAL A 97 3.54 10.18 13.74
CA VAL A 97 2.46 11.08 14.17
C VAL A 97 1.32 10.28 14.76
N GLU A 98 0.55 10.87 15.67
CA GLU A 98 -0.65 10.24 16.22
C GLU A 98 -1.83 10.41 15.26
N ARG A 99 -2.62 9.35 15.11
CA ARG A 99 -3.82 9.35 14.28
C ARG A 99 -4.92 8.54 14.95
N ASN A 100 -6.13 8.70 14.44
CA ASN A 100 -7.29 7.92 14.88
C ASN A 100 -7.64 6.92 13.79
N GLY A 101 -7.41 5.65 14.08
CA GLY A 101 -7.76 4.56 13.18
C GLY A 101 -9.15 4.01 13.45
N ALA A 102 -9.51 2.98 12.70
CA ALA A 102 -10.82 2.34 12.84
C ALA A 102 -11.03 1.71 14.23
N LYS A 103 -9.95 1.29 14.89
CA LYS A 103 -9.99 0.60 16.18
C LYS A 103 -9.55 1.48 17.36
N GLY A 104 -9.23 2.74 17.12
CA GLY A 104 -8.79 3.67 18.15
C GLY A 104 -7.53 4.42 17.77
N LYS A 105 -6.80 4.88 18.77
CA LYS A 105 -5.57 5.65 18.54
C LYS A 105 -4.46 4.77 18.01
N MET A 106 -3.72 5.30 17.05
CA MET A 106 -2.57 4.64 16.44
C MET A 106 -1.45 5.64 16.20
N ARG A 107 -0.26 5.12 15.93
CA ARG A 107 0.91 5.92 15.56
C ARG A 107 1.27 5.57 14.13
N SER A 108 1.45 6.58 13.29
CA SER A 108 1.55 6.41 11.85
C SER A 108 2.75 7.11 11.26
N ILE A 109 3.23 6.55 10.15
CA ILE A 109 4.25 7.12 9.28
C ILE A 109 3.63 7.26 7.89
N TYR A 110 3.86 8.40 7.22
CA TYR A 110 3.37 8.62 5.86
C TYR A 110 4.52 8.64 4.87
N LEU A 111 4.33 7.97 3.74
CA LEU A 111 5.30 7.97 2.65
C LEU A 111 4.58 7.92 1.31
N ARG A 112 5.33 8.14 0.22
CA ARG A 112 4.80 8.06 -1.14
C ARG A 112 5.30 6.81 -1.83
N ASP A 113 4.42 6.18 -2.62
CA ASP A 113 4.86 5.14 -3.53
C ASP A 113 5.36 5.78 -4.85
N PRO A 114 5.87 5.00 -5.81
CA PRO A 114 6.42 5.58 -7.05
C PRO A 114 5.43 6.35 -7.91
N ASP A 115 4.13 6.07 -7.79
CA ASP A 115 3.08 6.78 -8.53
C ASP A 115 2.56 8.02 -7.80
N GLY A 116 3.04 8.25 -6.57
CA GLY A 116 2.58 9.36 -5.74
C GLY A 116 1.39 9.04 -4.85
N ASN A 117 0.96 7.78 -4.77
CA ASN A 117 -0.06 7.37 -3.81
C ASN A 117 0.44 7.65 -2.39
N LEU A 118 -0.46 8.12 -1.53
CA LEU A 118 -0.13 8.33 -0.12
C LEU A 118 -0.30 7.01 0.63
N ILE A 119 0.77 6.59 1.29
CA ILE A 119 0.79 5.35 2.07
C ILE A 119 1.01 5.70 3.53
N GLU A 120 0.09 5.25 4.36
CA GLU A 120 0.20 5.35 5.82
C GLU A 120 0.52 3.97 6.37
N ILE A 121 1.56 3.89 7.20
CA ILE A 121 1.91 2.67 7.93
C ILE A 121 1.58 2.95 9.39
N ALA A 122 0.72 2.14 9.98
CA ALA A 122 0.16 2.43 11.30
C ALA A 122 0.27 1.25 12.26
N SER A 123 0.58 1.55 13.51
CA SER A 123 0.62 0.58 14.60
C SER A 123 -0.31 1.03 15.70
N TYR A 124 -1.06 0.08 16.26
CA TYR A 124 -1.89 0.29 17.45
C TYR A 124 -1.11 0.03 18.75
N HIS A 125 0.16 -0.32 18.63
CA HIS A 125 1.03 -0.62 19.78
C HIS A 125 1.90 0.55 20.19
#